data_5ffecf0683665670e6fcd28baaf9664e
#
_entry.id   5ffecf0683665670e6fcd28baaf9664e
#
_cell.length_a   1.000
_cell.length_b   1.000
_cell.length_c   1.000
_cell.angle_alpha   90.00
_cell.angle_beta   90.00
_cell.angle_gamma   90.00
#
_symmetry.space_group_name_H-M   'P 1'
#
loop_
_entity.id
_entity.type
_entity.pdbx_description
1 polymer ?
#
loop_
_entity_poly.entity_id
_entity_poly.type
_entity_poly.pdbx_seq_one_letter_code
_entity_poly.pdbx_strand_id
1 'polypeptide(L)'
;MGNFDIAAMQNIQKELQEKYKDGWGGLSPEKARNQLLWLYSELGEVGDVIKKSGDDKIMNDSDTRRHFIEEMCDVMMYFNDVLLCYDISPEEFEKIYLEKHQTNLNRW
;
A
#
# COMPACT_ATOMS: atom_id res chain seq x y z
N MET A 1 -16.48 12.38 -10.90
CA MET A 1 -15.73 11.59 -9.93
C MET A 1 -14.38 11.21 -10.52
N GLY A 2 -13.30 11.52 -9.84
CA GLY A 2 -11.94 11.21 -10.31
C GLY A 2 -11.61 9.73 -10.19
N ASN A 3 -10.59 9.32 -10.89
CA ASN A 3 -10.08 7.96 -10.81
C ASN A 3 -9.37 7.75 -9.46
N PHE A 4 -9.51 6.56 -8.93
CA PHE A 4 -8.75 6.14 -7.76
C PHE A 4 -7.48 5.43 -8.25
N ASP A 5 -6.41 6.20 -8.38
CA ASP A 5 -5.12 5.75 -8.89
C ASP A 5 -3.99 6.00 -7.88
N ILE A 6 -2.75 5.74 -8.27
CA ILE A 6 -1.59 5.96 -7.41
C ILE A 6 -1.50 7.43 -6.98
N ALA A 7 -1.84 8.36 -7.86
CA ALA A 7 -1.82 9.79 -7.51
C ALA A 7 -2.81 10.08 -6.38
N ALA A 8 -4.02 9.54 -6.47
CA ALA A 8 -5.04 9.70 -5.43
C ALA A 8 -4.59 9.05 -4.12
N MET A 9 -4.02 7.86 -4.18
CA MET A 9 -3.51 7.16 -2.99
C MET A 9 -2.41 7.96 -2.31
N GLN A 10 -1.45 8.50 -3.08
CA GLN A 10 -0.37 9.31 -2.52
C GLN A 10 -0.89 10.61 -1.91
N ASN A 11 -1.88 11.24 -2.52
CA ASN A 11 -2.49 12.45 -1.97
C ASN A 11 -3.16 12.18 -0.63
N ILE A 12 -3.84 11.05 -0.50
CA ILE A 12 -4.44 10.61 0.76
C ILE A 12 -3.35 10.43 1.84
N GLN A 13 -2.25 9.80 1.50
CA GLN A 13 -1.15 9.60 2.45
C GLN A 13 -0.48 10.91 2.84
N LYS A 14 -0.29 11.83 1.90
CA LYS A 14 0.25 13.17 2.19
C LYS A 14 -0.64 13.91 3.18
N GLU A 15 -1.95 13.86 2.98
CA GLU A 15 -2.92 14.48 3.87
C GLU A 15 -2.82 13.92 5.28
N LEU A 16 -2.77 12.59 5.41
CA LEU A 16 -2.66 11.92 6.69
C LEU A 16 -1.34 12.26 7.40
N GLN A 17 -0.22 12.23 6.68
CA GLN A 17 1.09 12.56 7.23
C GLN A 17 1.18 14.02 7.65
N GLU A 18 0.57 14.93 6.90
CA GLU A 18 0.52 16.34 7.26
C GLU A 18 -0.28 16.57 8.54
N LYS A 19 -1.41 15.88 8.67
CA LYS A 19 -2.25 15.99 9.87
C LYS A 19 -1.50 15.57 11.14
N TYR A 20 -0.66 14.55 11.06
CA TYR A 20 0.03 13.99 12.21
C TYR A 20 1.53 14.29 12.23
N LYS A 21 2.01 15.26 11.45
CA LYS A 21 3.45 15.50 11.29
C LYS A 21 4.17 15.83 12.60
N ASP A 22 3.50 16.49 13.55
CA ASP A 22 4.10 16.85 14.84
C ASP A 22 4.43 15.61 15.67
N GLY A 23 3.59 14.56 15.59
CA GLY A 23 3.83 13.31 16.29
C GLY A 23 4.66 12.32 15.48
N TRP A 24 4.41 12.25 14.17
CA TRP A 24 5.04 11.25 13.29
C TRP A 24 6.31 11.73 12.60
N GLY A 25 6.51 13.05 12.49
CA GLY A 25 7.70 13.62 11.90
C GLY A 25 7.75 13.67 10.39
N GLY A 26 6.65 13.35 9.72
CA GLY A 26 6.58 13.36 8.26
C GLY A 26 7.30 12.18 7.61
N LEU A 27 7.34 12.18 6.27
CA LEU A 27 8.02 11.16 5.48
C LEU A 27 9.32 11.73 4.90
N SER A 28 10.38 10.93 4.95
CA SER A 28 11.70 11.28 4.47
C SER A 28 12.46 10.00 4.17
N PRO A 29 13.58 10.06 3.43
CA PRO A 29 14.38 8.85 3.17
C PRO A 29 14.78 8.11 4.46
N GLU A 30 15.04 8.83 5.55
CA GLU A 30 15.40 8.23 6.83
C GLU A 30 14.27 7.39 7.42
N LYS A 31 13.03 7.70 7.06
CA LYS A 31 11.84 6.99 7.54
C LYS A 31 11.48 5.77 6.71
N ALA A 32 12.09 5.62 5.54
CA ALA A 32 11.69 4.58 4.58
C ALA A 32 11.82 3.17 5.16
N ARG A 33 12.90 2.89 5.87
CA ARG A 33 13.10 1.57 6.49
C ARG A 33 11.99 1.26 7.49
N ASN A 34 11.64 2.24 8.31
CA ASN A 34 10.59 2.08 9.31
C ASN A 34 9.23 1.81 8.65
N GLN A 35 8.91 2.57 7.60
CA GLN A 35 7.67 2.38 6.87
C GLN A 35 7.63 1.01 6.15
N LEU A 36 8.78 0.55 5.64
CA LEU A 36 8.88 -0.77 5.03
C LEU A 36 8.65 -1.88 6.08
N LEU A 37 9.15 -1.72 7.29
CA LEU A 37 8.90 -2.69 8.36
C LEU A 37 7.42 -2.75 8.73
N TRP A 38 6.73 -1.61 8.77
CA TRP A 38 5.28 -1.58 8.97
C TRP A 38 4.55 -2.28 7.82
N LEU A 39 5.01 -2.09 6.58
CA LEU A 39 4.45 -2.79 5.43
C LEU A 39 4.56 -4.31 5.59
N TYR A 40 5.72 -4.81 6.02
CA TYR A 40 5.89 -6.24 6.31
C TYR A 40 4.91 -6.72 7.38
N SER A 41 4.71 -5.92 8.42
CA SER A 41 3.77 -6.26 9.49
C SER A 41 2.35 -6.39 8.95
N GLU A 42 1.93 -5.46 8.09
CA GLU A 42 0.58 -5.51 7.49
C GLU A 42 0.42 -6.69 6.55
N LEU A 43 1.47 -7.06 5.81
CA LEU A 43 1.43 -8.27 4.98
C LEU A 43 1.22 -9.51 5.84
N GLY A 44 1.85 -9.54 7.02
CA GLY A 44 1.64 -10.62 7.98
C GLY A 44 0.19 -10.70 8.45
N GLU A 45 -0.44 -9.55 8.70
CA GLU A 45 -1.85 -9.50 9.12
C GLU A 45 -2.79 -9.99 8.01
N VAL A 46 -2.51 -9.64 6.75
CA VAL A 46 -3.25 -10.19 5.61
C VAL A 46 -3.14 -11.71 5.59
N GLY A 47 -1.93 -12.24 5.72
CA GLY A 47 -1.70 -13.68 5.79
C GLY A 47 -2.45 -14.36 6.93
N ASP A 48 -2.52 -13.69 8.08
CA ASP A 48 -3.26 -14.21 9.24
C ASP A 48 -4.76 -14.32 8.96
N VAL A 49 -5.35 -13.37 8.26
CA VAL A 49 -6.77 -13.46 7.91
C VAL A 49 -7.03 -14.70 7.04
N ILE A 50 -6.19 -14.93 6.03
CA ILE A 50 -6.31 -16.12 5.17
C ILE A 50 -6.16 -17.39 5.99
N LYS A 51 -5.14 -17.43 6.85
CA LYS A 51 -4.84 -18.61 7.67
C LYS A 51 -5.95 -18.93 8.68
N LYS A 52 -6.47 -17.91 9.35
CA LYS A 52 -7.43 -18.09 10.44
C LYS A 52 -8.87 -18.24 9.96
N SER A 53 -9.25 -17.48 8.93
CA SER A 53 -10.62 -17.45 8.45
C SER A 53 -10.85 -18.39 7.27
N GLY A 54 -9.87 -18.52 6.38
CA GLY A 54 -9.96 -19.39 5.21
C GLY A 54 -10.68 -18.76 4.04
N ASP A 55 -10.49 -19.37 2.88
CA ASP A 55 -10.96 -18.85 1.60
C ASP A 55 -12.48 -18.70 1.53
N ASP A 56 -13.21 -19.68 2.06
CA ASP A 56 -14.67 -19.66 2.00
C ASP A 56 -15.25 -18.47 2.75
N LYS A 57 -14.73 -18.18 3.94
CA LYS A 57 -15.21 -17.04 4.73
C LYS A 57 -14.85 -15.73 4.04
N ILE A 58 -13.65 -15.61 3.50
CA ILE A 58 -13.25 -14.39 2.77
C ILE A 58 -14.18 -14.17 1.57
N MET A 59 -14.55 -15.25 0.89
CA MET A 59 -15.44 -15.16 -0.27
C MET A 59 -16.89 -14.87 0.10
N ASN A 60 -17.39 -15.43 1.18
CA ASN A 60 -18.83 -15.52 1.41
C ASN A 60 -19.33 -14.85 2.70
N ASP A 61 -18.46 -14.54 3.65
CA ASP A 61 -18.85 -13.81 4.86
C ASP A 61 -18.50 -12.32 4.71
N SER A 62 -19.51 -11.47 4.74
CA SER A 62 -19.29 -10.04 4.44
C SER A 62 -18.34 -9.35 5.42
N ASP A 63 -18.41 -9.68 6.71
CA ASP A 63 -17.54 -9.05 7.70
C ASP A 63 -16.09 -9.49 7.54
N THR A 64 -15.87 -10.80 7.30
CA THR A 64 -14.52 -11.33 7.05
C THR A 64 -13.94 -10.75 5.77
N ARG A 65 -14.74 -10.67 4.71
CA ARG A 65 -14.32 -10.10 3.44
C ARG A 65 -13.93 -8.63 3.60
N ARG A 66 -14.74 -7.85 4.32
CA ARG A 66 -14.44 -6.45 4.59
C ARG A 66 -13.13 -6.30 5.37
N HIS A 67 -12.95 -7.12 6.40
CA HIS A 67 -11.73 -7.08 7.20
C HIS A 67 -10.50 -7.39 6.35
N PHE A 68 -10.58 -8.42 5.49
CA PHE A 68 -9.50 -8.75 4.57
C PHE A 68 -9.16 -7.56 3.67
N ILE A 69 -10.19 -6.92 3.10
CA ILE A 69 -9.99 -5.75 2.21
C ILE A 69 -9.36 -4.59 2.99
N GLU A 70 -9.80 -4.34 4.23
CA GLU A 70 -9.20 -3.28 5.05
C GLU A 70 -7.71 -3.51 5.30
N GLU A 71 -7.32 -4.76 5.57
CA GLU A 71 -5.91 -5.10 5.74
C GLU A 71 -5.12 -4.89 4.44
N MET A 72 -5.71 -5.22 3.29
CA MET A 72 -5.08 -4.94 2.00
C MET A 72 -4.95 -3.43 1.76
N CYS A 73 -5.93 -2.64 2.22
CA CYS A 73 -5.81 -1.18 2.16
C CYS A 73 -4.60 -0.69 2.95
N ASP A 74 -4.40 -1.22 4.15
CA ASP A 74 -3.24 -0.84 4.97
C ASP A 74 -1.92 -1.16 4.27
N VAL A 75 -1.85 -2.31 3.58
CA VAL A 75 -0.68 -2.66 2.77
C VAL A 75 -0.41 -1.58 1.72
N MET A 76 -1.45 -1.16 0.99
CA MET A 76 -1.29 -0.13 -0.05
C MET A 76 -0.94 1.23 0.53
N MET A 77 -1.45 1.55 1.71
CA MET A 77 -1.13 2.81 2.38
C MET A 77 0.35 2.87 2.76
N TYR A 78 0.88 1.84 3.41
CA TYR A 78 2.30 1.79 3.73
C TYR A 78 3.19 1.68 2.49
N PHE A 79 2.73 0.96 1.47
CA PHE A 79 3.43 0.91 0.17
C PHE A 79 3.64 2.31 -0.38
N ASN A 80 2.59 3.12 -0.40
CA ASN A 80 2.68 4.49 -0.90
C ASN A 80 3.53 5.38 0.01
N ASP A 81 3.49 5.16 1.33
CA ASP A 81 4.38 5.87 2.25
C ASP A 81 5.85 5.65 1.89
N VAL A 82 6.23 4.40 1.57
CA VAL A 82 7.62 4.09 1.18
C VAL A 82 8.00 4.84 -0.11
N LEU A 83 7.11 4.87 -1.10
CA LEU A 83 7.36 5.63 -2.33
C LEU A 83 7.55 7.12 -2.01
N LEU A 84 6.70 7.67 -1.15
CA LEU A 84 6.77 9.08 -0.76
C LEU A 84 8.04 9.41 0.02
N CYS A 85 8.56 8.46 0.79
CA CYS A 85 9.84 8.66 1.50
C CYS A 85 10.98 9.00 0.55
N TYR A 86 10.95 8.50 -0.68
CA TYR A 86 11.97 8.72 -1.69
C TYR A 86 11.50 9.67 -2.79
N ASP A 87 10.42 10.41 -2.56
CA ASP A 87 9.86 11.36 -3.53
C ASP A 87 9.55 10.73 -4.89
N ILE A 88 9.17 9.47 -4.91
CA ILE A 88 8.79 8.79 -6.14
C ILE A 88 7.39 9.25 -6.54
N SER A 89 7.29 9.96 -7.66
CA SER A 89 6.01 10.48 -8.14
C SER A 89 5.15 9.36 -8.75
N PRO A 90 3.83 9.59 -8.84
CA PRO A 90 2.96 8.64 -9.55
C PRO A 90 3.39 8.41 -10.99
N GLU A 91 3.86 9.46 -11.68
CA GLU A 91 4.30 9.38 -13.07
C GLU A 91 5.55 8.52 -13.22
N GLU A 92 6.52 8.69 -12.32
CA GLU A 92 7.74 7.88 -12.33
C GLU A 92 7.41 6.42 -12.06
N PHE A 93 6.57 6.15 -11.07
CA PHE A 93 6.16 4.80 -10.72
C PHE A 93 5.41 4.12 -11.87
N GLU A 94 4.44 4.82 -12.48
CA GLU A 94 3.66 4.31 -13.59
C GLU A 94 4.54 3.93 -14.77
N LYS A 95 5.47 4.81 -15.13
CA LYS A 95 6.39 4.54 -16.24
C LYS A 95 7.17 3.24 -16.04
N ILE A 96 7.77 3.10 -14.87
CA ILE A 96 8.60 1.93 -14.56
C ILE A 96 7.74 0.67 -14.44
N TYR A 97 6.53 0.80 -13.87
CA TYR A 97 5.59 -0.30 -13.76
C TYR A 97 5.23 -0.86 -15.15
N LEU A 98 4.91 0.01 -16.09
CA LEU A 98 4.55 -0.40 -17.44
C LEU A 98 5.73 -1.00 -18.19
N GLU A 99 6.94 -0.45 -18.02
CA GLU A 99 8.17 -1.03 -18.58
C GLU A 99 8.42 -2.43 -18.01
N LYS A 100 8.23 -2.58 -16.70
CA LYS A 100 8.39 -3.87 -16.03
C LYS A 100 7.36 -4.89 -16.53
N HIS A 101 6.14 -4.44 -16.78
CA HIS A 101 5.11 -5.29 -17.36
C HIS A 101 5.52 -5.84 -18.73
N GLN A 102 6.05 -4.98 -19.59
CA GLN A 102 6.54 -5.41 -20.91
C GLN A 102 7.69 -6.42 -20.79
N THR A 103 8.62 -6.16 -19.86
CA THR A 103 9.70 -7.10 -19.58
C THR A 103 9.14 -8.47 -19.17
N ASN A 104 8.16 -8.46 -18.29
CA ASN A 104 7.53 -9.70 -17.80
C ASN A 104 6.79 -10.46 -18.90
N LEU A 105 6.13 -9.74 -19.82
CA LEU A 105 5.45 -10.38 -20.96
C LEU A 105 6.42 -11.13 -21.85
N ASN A 106 7.67 -10.68 -21.95
CA ASN A 106 8.67 -11.27 -22.82
C ASN A 106 9.60 -12.25 -22.09
N ARG A 107 9.42 -12.44 -20.79
CA ARG A 107 10.32 -13.21 -19.92
C ARG A 107 9.92 -14.68 -19.80
N TRP A 108 8.63 -14.97 -19.88
CA TRP A 108 8.10 -16.33 -19.71
C TRP A 108 7.39 -16.88 -20.94
#